data_143a98cf40917b5cfacfb406c79d5d80
#
_entry.id   143a98cf40917b5cfacfb406c79d5d80
#
_cell.length_a   1.000
_cell.length_b   1.000
_cell.length_c   1.000
_cell.angle_alpha   90.00
_cell.angle_beta   90.00
_cell.angle_gamma   90.00
#
_symmetry.space_group_name_H-M   'P 1'
#
loop_
_entity.id
_entity.type
_entity.pdbx_description
1 polymer ?
#
loop_
_entity_poly.entity_id
_entity_poly.type
_entity_poly.pdbx_seq_one_letter_code
_entity_poly.pdbx_strand_id
1 'polypeptide(L)'
;MPTGIKFFSYLEPSGYGLAALAALRALVNAGVPVQWHVLARAGAGVTAAPVALTSMPAFAAGDAALDDLAALAAATALPVDHDRVVAFCVPEHWPGLFEPRHLNIGCTVWETDRLPPHWRGLLARADRIVVPSAHNASVFADAAVGVPVHVVPHLRRHAFNELGAPERATLRRELGVEHARTVFYTINSWEPRKDLPTLLRAFVRAFTAEDPVALVVKTTPQGFGAPPLYPREPAAALAQNVIDDAVRAEGRAPPAITLLPYEMSGRGVDALHRIGDAYVSTTHGEGFGLGAFDAATLGRPVLMTGWGGHRDYLGDDAGWPGALPYRLTSVPPFPPDAPSYWRTQRWASVGVDAVASALRAFVADPEPHRRAAARIAERIANDFAEPVVGARLVAALFDD
;
A
#
# COMPACT_ATOMS: atom_id res chain seq x y z
N MET A 1 33.16 12.25 -0.63
CA MET A 1 31.90 11.82 0.03
C MET A 1 30.80 12.21 -0.92
N PRO A 2 29.74 11.43 -1.06
CA PRO A 2 28.62 11.87 -1.88
C PRO A 2 28.10 13.21 -1.31
N THR A 3 27.75 14.12 -2.20
CA THR A 3 27.01 15.35 -1.89
C THR A 3 25.67 14.96 -1.25
N GLY A 4 25.14 15.80 -0.38
CA GLY A 4 23.92 15.49 0.36
C GLY A 4 22.65 15.54 -0.48
N ILE A 5 21.55 15.17 0.12
CA ILE A 5 20.19 15.15 -0.45
C ILE A 5 19.27 16.05 0.37
N LYS A 6 18.48 16.89 -0.31
CA LYS A 6 17.30 17.51 0.26
C LYS A 6 16.10 16.61 -0.06
N PHE A 7 15.51 15.99 0.95
CA PHE A 7 14.48 14.96 0.83
C PHE A 7 13.12 15.47 1.29
N PHE A 8 12.12 15.41 0.41
CA PHE A 8 10.75 15.82 0.70
C PHE A 8 9.82 14.62 0.76
N SER A 9 9.06 14.46 1.84
CA SER A 9 8.02 13.43 1.94
C SER A 9 6.93 13.79 2.93
N TYR A 10 5.80 13.10 2.82
CA TYR A 10 4.79 13.12 3.87
C TYR A 10 5.28 12.35 5.12
N LEU A 11 4.83 12.82 6.29
CA LEU A 11 4.92 12.11 7.55
C LEU A 11 3.49 11.71 7.96
N GLU A 12 3.00 10.63 7.38
CA GLU A 12 1.66 10.10 7.62
C GLU A 12 1.65 8.58 7.47
N PRO A 13 0.72 7.83 8.11
CA PRO A 13 0.61 6.38 8.00
C PRO A 13 -0.05 5.95 6.68
N SER A 14 0.35 6.58 5.57
CA SER A 14 -0.07 6.24 4.20
C SER A 14 0.99 5.41 3.49
N GLY A 15 0.63 4.84 2.33
CA GLY A 15 1.58 4.12 1.48
C GLY A 15 2.79 4.99 1.10
N TYR A 16 2.58 6.27 0.77
CA TYR A 16 3.67 7.20 0.48
C TYR A 16 4.54 7.47 1.71
N GLY A 17 3.93 7.79 2.85
CA GLY A 17 4.68 8.12 4.07
C GLY A 17 5.52 6.94 4.56
N LEU A 18 4.95 5.74 4.64
CA LEU A 18 5.66 4.54 5.09
C LEU A 18 6.80 4.15 4.15
N ALA A 19 6.58 4.21 2.83
CA ALA A 19 7.62 3.91 1.85
C ALA A 19 8.75 4.95 1.88
N ALA A 20 8.41 6.24 2.02
CA ALA A 20 9.38 7.32 2.13
C ALA A 20 10.24 7.20 3.39
N LEU A 21 9.64 6.86 4.54
CA LEU A 21 10.39 6.63 5.79
C LEU A 21 11.38 5.48 5.66
N ALA A 22 10.98 4.39 5.03
CA ALA A 22 11.88 3.26 4.77
C ALA A 22 13.04 3.65 3.85
N ALA A 23 12.77 4.41 2.79
CA ALA A 23 13.79 4.91 1.87
C ALA A 23 14.74 5.89 2.57
N LEU A 24 14.21 6.82 3.36
CA LEU A 24 15.00 7.79 4.13
C LEU A 24 15.95 7.10 5.11
N ARG A 25 15.46 6.08 5.83
CA ARG A 25 16.28 5.28 6.74
C ARG A 25 17.40 4.56 5.99
N ALA A 26 17.09 3.95 4.85
CA ALA A 26 18.10 3.25 4.04
C ALA A 26 19.21 4.20 3.54
N LEU A 27 18.88 5.44 3.19
CA LEU A 27 19.85 6.47 2.81
C LEU A 27 20.74 6.87 4.00
N VAL A 28 20.15 7.10 5.17
CA VAL A 28 20.90 7.42 6.40
C VAL A 28 21.83 6.27 6.78
N ASN A 29 21.35 5.02 6.74
CA ASN A 29 22.14 3.83 7.03
C ASN A 29 23.26 3.59 6.01
N ALA A 30 23.09 4.04 4.77
CA ALA A 30 24.11 4.04 3.74
C ALA A 30 25.16 5.18 3.90
N GLY A 31 25.01 6.03 4.93
CA GLY A 31 25.90 7.16 5.18
C GLY A 31 25.70 8.36 4.25
N VAL A 32 24.56 8.44 3.55
CA VAL A 32 24.23 9.58 2.71
C VAL A 32 23.77 10.75 3.60
N PRO A 33 24.39 11.95 3.48
CA PRO A 33 23.91 13.14 4.18
C PRO A 33 22.52 13.52 3.65
N VAL A 34 21.52 13.59 4.53
CA VAL A 34 20.14 13.92 4.13
C VAL A 34 19.57 14.99 5.03
N GLN A 35 18.97 16.02 4.44
CA GLN A 35 18.07 16.92 5.15
C GLN A 35 16.62 16.58 4.79
N TRP A 36 15.84 16.17 5.78
CA TRP A 36 14.44 15.81 5.56
C TRP A 36 13.50 16.98 5.78
N HIS A 37 12.67 17.25 4.78
CA HIS A 37 11.59 18.22 4.80
C HIS A 37 10.24 17.50 4.78
N VAL A 38 9.44 17.73 5.80
CA VAL A 38 8.09 17.15 5.93
C VAL A 38 7.10 18.00 5.12
N LEU A 39 6.30 17.31 4.30
CA LEU A 39 5.22 17.91 3.54
C LEU A 39 3.93 17.93 4.36
N ALA A 40 3.29 19.09 4.42
CA ALA A 40 1.95 19.28 4.98
C ALA A 40 0.99 19.77 3.90
N ARG A 41 -0.22 19.24 3.85
CA ARG A 41 -1.25 19.66 2.89
C ARG A 41 -1.68 21.08 3.19
N ALA A 42 -1.71 21.95 2.17
CA ALA A 42 -2.11 23.34 2.26
C ALA A 42 -3.03 23.69 1.08
N GLY A 43 -4.34 23.63 1.29
CA GLY A 43 -5.31 23.80 0.20
C GLY A 43 -5.12 22.74 -0.89
N ALA A 44 -4.96 23.19 -2.13
CA ALA A 44 -4.67 22.32 -3.29
C ALA A 44 -3.18 21.95 -3.44
N GLY A 45 -2.29 22.50 -2.60
CA GLY A 45 -0.84 22.28 -2.66
C GLY A 45 -0.28 21.70 -1.37
N VAL A 46 1.03 21.86 -1.22
CA VAL A 46 1.78 21.46 -0.02
C VAL A 46 2.70 22.58 0.43
N THR A 47 2.93 22.65 1.73
CA THR A 47 4.06 23.37 2.33
C THR A 47 5.11 22.38 2.78
N ALA A 48 6.37 22.80 2.81
CA ALA A 48 7.49 21.97 3.24
C ALA A 48 8.28 22.69 4.34
N ALA A 49 8.63 21.95 5.39
CA ALA A 49 9.48 22.46 6.46
C ALA A 49 10.49 21.38 6.89
N PRO A 50 11.71 21.75 7.32
CA PRO A 50 12.64 20.81 7.94
C PRO A 50 11.93 20.04 9.05
N VAL A 51 12.24 18.75 9.17
CA VAL A 51 11.65 17.93 10.23
C VAL A 51 12.02 18.49 11.61
N ALA A 52 11.04 18.58 12.49
CA ALA A 52 11.24 18.98 13.87
C ALA A 52 10.59 17.95 14.79
N LEU A 53 11.30 17.56 15.84
CA LEU A 53 10.80 16.58 16.83
C LEU A 53 9.48 17.01 17.48
N THR A 54 9.25 18.33 17.60
CA THR A 54 8.04 18.91 18.18
C THR A 54 6.82 18.85 17.24
N SER A 55 7.02 18.65 15.95
CA SER A 55 5.95 18.57 14.95
C SER A 55 5.55 17.14 14.59
N MET A 56 6.13 16.14 15.26
CA MET A 56 5.77 14.75 15.02
C MET A 56 4.34 14.50 15.57
N PRO A 57 3.44 13.96 14.75
CA PRO A 57 2.13 13.57 15.27
C PRO A 57 2.34 12.58 16.42
N ALA A 58 1.50 12.71 17.46
CA ALA A 58 1.49 11.76 18.57
C ALA A 58 1.01 10.40 18.05
N PHE A 59 1.91 9.66 17.42
CA PHE A 59 1.72 8.23 17.23
C PHE A 59 1.66 7.60 18.62
N ALA A 60 0.77 6.63 18.83
CA ALA A 60 0.54 6.07 20.14
C ALA A 60 1.83 5.57 20.79
N ALA A 61 2.08 5.96 22.03
CA ALA A 61 3.23 5.52 22.80
C ALA A 61 3.31 3.98 22.84
N GLY A 62 4.48 3.41 22.60
CA GLY A 62 4.73 1.96 22.63
C GLY A 62 4.84 1.29 21.25
N ASP A 63 4.91 2.06 20.16
CA ASP A 63 5.18 1.52 18.84
C ASP A 63 6.70 1.60 18.57
N ALA A 64 7.37 0.46 18.37
CA ALA A 64 8.82 0.40 18.09
C ALA A 64 9.21 1.22 16.83
N ALA A 65 8.26 1.45 15.93
CA ALA A 65 8.44 2.33 14.78
C ALA A 65 8.66 3.80 15.17
N LEU A 66 8.32 4.21 16.39
CA LEU A 66 8.46 5.60 16.86
C LEU A 66 9.85 5.93 17.40
N ASP A 67 10.49 4.99 18.08
CA ASP A 67 11.87 5.20 18.54
C ASP A 67 12.80 5.36 17.34
N ASP A 68 12.59 4.56 16.29
CA ASP A 68 13.27 4.70 15.01
C ASP A 68 12.99 6.06 14.35
N LEU A 69 11.74 6.54 14.43
CA LEU A 69 11.33 7.79 13.78
C LEU A 69 12.00 9.01 14.46
N ALA A 70 12.09 9.02 15.79
CA ALA A 70 12.76 10.09 16.53
C ALA A 70 14.27 10.14 16.20
N ALA A 71 14.93 8.98 16.15
CA ALA A 71 16.32 8.88 15.76
C ALA A 71 16.55 9.34 14.30
N LEU A 72 15.68 8.93 13.39
CA LEU A 72 15.73 9.33 11.99
C LEU A 72 15.51 10.85 11.81
N ALA A 73 14.53 11.42 12.51
CA ALA A 73 14.29 12.85 12.50
C ALA A 73 15.50 13.63 13.06
N ALA A 74 16.10 13.17 14.16
CA ALA A 74 17.29 13.79 14.72
C ALA A 74 18.49 13.75 13.75
N ALA A 75 18.67 12.63 13.04
CA ALA A 75 19.76 12.45 12.08
C ALA A 75 19.61 13.32 10.81
N THR A 76 18.38 13.75 10.50
CA THR A 76 18.06 14.44 9.23
C THR A 76 17.51 15.86 9.39
N ALA A 77 17.49 16.41 10.61
CA ALA A 77 16.96 17.74 10.89
C ALA A 77 17.90 18.88 10.46
N LEU A 78 19.19 18.65 10.46
CA LEU A 78 20.19 19.68 10.20
C LEU A 78 20.38 19.94 8.70
N PRO A 79 20.66 21.19 8.29
CA PRO A 79 21.03 21.49 6.92
C PRO A 79 22.24 20.68 6.46
N VAL A 80 22.19 20.19 5.22
CA VAL A 80 23.31 19.56 4.54
C VAL A 80 23.64 20.29 3.25
N ASP A 81 24.90 20.32 2.88
CA ASP A 81 25.27 20.71 1.51
C ASP A 81 24.76 19.66 0.54
N HIS A 82 23.94 20.05 -0.43
CA HIS A 82 23.26 19.12 -1.32
C HIS A 82 23.32 19.59 -2.78
N ASP A 83 23.39 18.66 -3.68
CA ASP A 83 23.27 18.86 -5.11
C ASP A 83 22.09 18.10 -5.72
N ARG A 84 21.34 17.38 -4.88
CA ARG A 84 20.17 16.57 -5.25
C ARG A 84 18.95 16.92 -4.42
N VAL A 85 17.82 17.00 -5.11
CA VAL A 85 16.49 17.17 -4.52
C VAL A 85 15.68 15.91 -4.81
N VAL A 86 15.19 15.24 -3.77
CA VAL A 86 14.33 14.06 -3.90
C VAL A 86 12.92 14.41 -3.39
N ALA A 87 11.93 14.38 -4.28
CA ALA A 87 10.53 14.60 -3.95
C ALA A 87 9.76 13.26 -3.96
N PHE A 88 9.54 12.71 -2.77
CA PHE A 88 8.80 11.44 -2.58
C PHE A 88 7.31 11.72 -2.35
N CYS A 89 6.62 12.07 -3.43
CA CYS A 89 5.19 12.45 -3.41
C CYS A 89 4.60 12.40 -4.83
N VAL A 90 3.32 12.76 -4.94
CA VAL A 90 2.66 12.87 -6.25
C VAL A 90 3.27 13.99 -7.10
N PRO A 91 3.34 13.83 -8.44
CA PRO A 91 3.99 14.78 -9.35
C PRO A 91 3.43 16.19 -9.33
N GLU A 92 2.17 16.37 -8.91
CA GLU A 92 1.52 17.67 -8.79
C GLU A 92 2.28 18.64 -7.86
N HIS A 93 3.05 18.12 -6.91
CA HIS A 93 3.80 18.93 -5.95
C HIS A 93 5.24 19.22 -6.39
N TRP A 94 5.79 18.47 -7.33
CA TRP A 94 7.20 18.59 -7.76
C TRP A 94 7.60 20.00 -8.21
N PRO A 95 6.78 20.75 -8.98
CA PRO A 95 7.16 22.09 -9.42
C PRO A 95 7.48 23.08 -8.28
N GLY A 96 6.86 22.90 -7.12
CA GLY A 96 7.08 23.74 -5.93
C GLY A 96 8.21 23.24 -5.03
N LEU A 97 8.77 22.06 -5.30
CA LEU A 97 9.80 21.41 -4.48
C LEU A 97 11.16 21.35 -5.18
N PHE A 98 11.16 21.27 -6.50
CA PHE A 98 12.39 21.16 -7.31
C PHE A 98 13.17 22.47 -7.33
N GLU A 99 14.49 22.36 -7.32
CA GLU A 99 15.42 23.48 -7.25
C GLU A 99 16.21 23.61 -8.56
N PRO A 100 16.30 24.83 -9.15
CA PRO A 100 17.17 25.07 -10.29
C PRO A 100 18.63 24.73 -9.95
N ARG A 101 19.35 24.17 -10.92
CA ARG A 101 20.79 23.81 -10.80
C ARG A 101 21.07 22.61 -9.87
N HIS A 102 20.06 21.93 -9.37
CA HIS A 102 20.18 20.68 -8.64
C HIS A 102 19.63 19.54 -9.48
N LEU A 103 20.09 18.31 -9.24
CA LEU A 103 19.51 17.12 -9.83
C LEU A 103 18.17 16.84 -9.14
N ASN A 104 17.08 17.02 -9.85
CA ASN A 104 15.72 16.88 -9.33
C ASN A 104 15.18 15.48 -9.61
N ILE A 105 14.89 14.72 -8.58
CA ILE A 105 14.48 13.32 -8.64
C ILE A 105 13.07 13.18 -8.08
N GLY A 106 12.14 12.71 -8.89
CA GLY A 106 10.79 12.43 -8.45
C GLY A 106 10.60 10.95 -8.10
N CYS A 107 10.16 10.66 -6.88
CA CYS A 107 9.76 9.31 -6.46
C CYS A 107 8.24 9.25 -6.38
N THR A 108 7.61 8.38 -7.17
CA THR A 108 6.16 8.30 -7.25
C THR A 108 5.67 6.91 -7.63
N VAL A 109 4.36 6.71 -7.65
CA VAL A 109 3.68 5.44 -7.93
C VAL A 109 2.41 5.69 -8.72
N TRP A 110 2.00 4.71 -9.54
CA TRP A 110 0.74 4.79 -10.27
C TRP A 110 0.04 3.42 -10.34
N GLU A 111 -1.29 3.42 -10.43
CA GLU A 111 -2.11 2.22 -10.25
C GLU A 111 -2.95 1.79 -11.45
N THR A 112 -3.00 2.58 -12.54
CA THR A 112 -3.74 2.23 -13.76
C THR A 112 -2.82 1.89 -14.93
N ASP A 113 -3.39 1.51 -16.09
CA ASP A 113 -2.65 1.12 -17.28
C ASP A 113 -1.95 2.29 -18.00
N ARG A 114 -2.23 3.53 -17.62
CA ARG A 114 -1.61 4.73 -18.20
C ARG A 114 -1.67 5.92 -17.26
N LEU A 115 -0.72 6.84 -17.42
CA LEU A 115 -0.61 8.03 -16.57
C LEU A 115 -1.72 9.04 -16.85
N PRO A 116 -2.05 9.90 -15.85
CA PRO A 116 -2.91 11.05 -16.05
C PRO A 116 -2.33 11.99 -17.12
N PRO A 117 -3.15 12.53 -18.04
CA PRO A 117 -2.64 13.38 -19.12
C PRO A 117 -1.84 14.59 -18.63
N HIS A 118 -2.24 15.20 -17.51
CA HIS A 118 -1.57 16.38 -16.94
C HIS A 118 -0.19 16.06 -16.32
N TRP A 119 0.10 14.79 -16.00
CA TRP A 119 1.40 14.42 -15.42
C TRP A 119 2.54 14.58 -16.39
N ARG A 120 2.32 14.43 -17.70
CA ARG A 120 3.40 14.51 -18.68
C ARG A 120 4.27 15.76 -18.54
N GLY A 121 3.65 16.93 -18.38
CA GLY A 121 4.38 18.19 -18.18
C GLY A 121 5.04 18.33 -16.81
N LEU A 122 4.52 17.62 -15.80
CA LEU A 122 5.09 17.60 -14.45
C LEU A 122 6.32 16.68 -14.39
N LEU A 123 6.21 15.50 -14.98
CA LEU A 123 7.28 14.50 -15.03
C LEU A 123 8.49 15.02 -15.82
N ALA A 124 8.27 15.78 -16.89
CA ALA A 124 9.34 16.41 -17.68
C ALA A 124 10.19 17.46 -16.91
N ARG A 125 9.79 17.82 -15.69
CA ARG A 125 10.57 18.69 -14.81
C ARG A 125 11.60 17.95 -13.94
N ALA A 126 11.48 16.65 -13.86
CA ALA A 126 12.46 15.81 -13.16
C ALA A 126 13.62 15.48 -14.08
N ASP A 127 14.81 15.36 -13.53
CA ASP A 127 15.97 14.81 -14.21
C ASP A 127 15.97 13.28 -14.18
N ARG A 128 15.36 12.70 -13.12
CA ARG A 128 15.15 11.25 -12.95
C ARG A 128 13.82 10.97 -12.26
N ILE A 129 13.27 9.79 -12.56
CA ILE A 129 12.04 9.29 -11.91
C ILE A 129 12.34 7.94 -11.29
N VAL A 130 11.94 7.74 -10.04
CA VAL A 130 12.03 6.47 -9.33
C VAL A 130 10.62 5.93 -9.08
N VAL A 131 10.39 4.70 -9.49
CA VAL A 131 9.11 4.00 -9.31
C VAL A 131 9.31 2.65 -8.63
N PRO A 132 8.29 2.11 -7.89
CA PRO A 132 8.52 0.93 -7.04
C PRO A 132 8.42 -0.42 -7.78
N SER A 133 8.01 -0.46 -9.05
CA SER A 133 7.75 -1.73 -9.72
C SER A 133 7.97 -1.68 -11.23
N ALA A 134 8.20 -2.84 -11.83
CA ALA A 134 8.28 -3.02 -13.28
C ALA A 134 6.96 -2.62 -13.96
N HIS A 135 5.80 -2.88 -13.31
CA HIS A 135 4.50 -2.39 -13.79
C HIS A 135 4.49 -0.87 -13.94
N ASN A 136 4.95 -0.14 -12.93
CA ASN A 136 5.04 1.32 -13.02
C ASN A 136 6.04 1.75 -14.10
N ALA A 137 7.21 1.13 -14.19
CA ALA A 137 8.19 1.48 -15.22
C ALA A 137 7.61 1.34 -16.64
N SER A 138 6.84 0.29 -16.91
CA SER A 138 6.14 0.10 -18.19
C SER A 138 5.15 1.24 -18.46
N VAL A 139 4.31 1.60 -17.49
CA VAL A 139 3.32 2.68 -17.62
C VAL A 139 3.99 4.03 -17.86
N PHE A 140 5.13 4.29 -17.22
CA PHE A 140 5.88 5.54 -17.39
C PHE A 140 6.61 5.59 -18.72
N ALA A 141 7.15 4.45 -19.19
CA ALA A 141 7.78 4.34 -20.52
C ALA A 141 6.79 4.60 -21.65
N ASP A 142 5.58 4.04 -21.54
CA ASP A 142 4.49 4.23 -22.53
C ASP A 142 4.03 5.70 -22.60
N ALA A 143 4.20 6.47 -21.54
CA ALA A 143 3.92 7.90 -21.54
C ALA A 143 4.96 8.74 -22.34
N ALA A 144 6.07 8.14 -22.76
CA ALA A 144 7.14 8.76 -23.54
C ALA A 144 7.62 10.11 -22.97
N VAL A 145 7.90 10.14 -21.67
CA VAL A 145 8.24 11.39 -20.95
C VAL A 145 9.66 11.88 -21.29
N GLY A 146 10.52 10.99 -21.79
CA GLY A 146 11.92 11.31 -22.15
C GLY A 146 12.85 11.44 -20.93
N VAL A 147 12.35 11.17 -19.72
CA VAL A 147 13.10 11.21 -18.47
C VAL A 147 13.48 9.77 -18.06
N PRO A 148 14.72 9.49 -17.63
CA PRO A 148 15.10 8.17 -17.15
C PRO A 148 14.21 7.71 -16.00
N VAL A 149 13.72 6.46 -16.07
CA VAL A 149 12.88 5.83 -15.05
C VAL A 149 13.62 4.66 -14.44
N HIS A 150 13.83 4.70 -13.12
CA HIS A 150 14.52 3.68 -12.35
C HIS A 150 13.53 2.89 -11.50
N VAL A 151 13.67 1.56 -11.49
CA VAL A 151 12.87 0.69 -10.62
C VAL A 151 13.61 0.45 -9.31
N VAL A 152 13.09 1.01 -8.23
CA VAL A 152 13.56 0.75 -6.87
C VAL A 152 12.37 0.31 -6.04
N PRO A 153 12.24 -0.98 -5.72
CA PRO A 153 11.11 -1.48 -4.98
C PRO A 153 11.06 -0.88 -3.57
N HIS A 154 9.90 -0.92 -2.94
CA HIS A 154 9.82 -0.55 -1.54
C HIS A 154 10.57 -1.55 -0.67
N LEU A 155 11.18 -1.04 0.38
CA LEU A 155 11.96 -1.84 1.31
C LEU A 155 11.03 -2.69 2.19
N ARG A 156 11.45 -3.91 2.48
CA ARG A 156 10.85 -4.72 3.51
C ARG A 156 10.96 -4.03 4.88
N ARG A 157 9.90 -4.03 5.65
CA ARG A 157 9.95 -3.60 7.06
C ARG A 157 10.97 -4.47 7.82
N HIS A 158 11.85 -3.85 8.58
CA HIS A 158 12.89 -4.57 9.32
C HIS A 158 12.34 -5.32 10.54
N ALA A 159 11.27 -4.81 11.14
CA ALA A 159 10.62 -5.40 12.30
C ALA A 159 9.09 -5.33 12.21
N PHE A 160 8.45 -6.34 12.75
CA PHE A 160 7.02 -6.39 13.04
C PHE A 160 6.87 -6.68 14.53
N ASN A 161 5.88 -6.07 15.16
CA ASN A 161 5.57 -6.37 16.55
C ASN A 161 5.20 -7.85 16.69
N GLU A 162 5.75 -8.52 17.69
CA GLU A 162 5.40 -9.89 17.99
C GLU A 162 4.07 -9.95 18.75
N LEU A 163 3.33 -11.03 18.54
CA LEU A 163 2.09 -11.33 19.20
C LEU A 163 2.16 -12.72 19.82
N GLY A 164 2.21 -12.78 21.15
CA GLY A 164 2.24 -14.04 21.89
C GLY A 164 0.96 -14.88 21.71
N ALA A 165 1.03 -16.18 21.98
CA ALA A 165 -0.13 -17.05 21.84
C ALA A 165 -1.34 -16.60 22.72
N PRO A 166 -1.16 -16.18 24.01
CA PRO A 166 -2.26 -15.68 24.81
C PRO A 166 -2.88 -14.39 24.25
N GLU A 167 -2.05 -13.45 23.80
CA GLU A 167 -2.51 -12.20 23.20
C GLU A 167 -3.29 -12.45 21.91
N ARG A 168 -2.81 -13.37 21.07
CA ARG A 168 -3.50 -13.80 19.84
C ARG A 168 -4.87 -14.38 20.14
N ALA A 169 -4.98 -15.25 21.14
CA ALA A 169 -6.24 -15.85 21.55
C ALA A 169 -7.21 -14.79 22.09
N THR A 170 -6.72 -13.82 22.85
CA THR A 170 -7.52 -12.70 23.35
C THR A 170 -8.03 -11.83 22.22
N LEU A 171 -7.15 -11.41 21.31
CA LEU A 171 -7.53 -10.57 20.17
C LEU A 171 -8.54 -11.27 19.25
N ARG A 172 -8.38 -12.59 18.99
CA ARG A 172 -9.37 -13.36 18.21
C ARG A 172 -10.74 -13.36 18.87
N ARG A 173 -10.84 -13.42 20.21
CA ARG A 173 -12.12 -13.30 20.95
C ARG A 173 -12.69 -11.88 20.85
N GLU A 174 -11.89 -10.86 21.06
CA GLU A 174 -12.32 -9.46 20.97
C GLU A 174 -12.87 -9.13 19.58
N LEU A 175 -12.31 -9.74 18.54
CA LEU A 175 -12.77 -9.60 17.16
C LEU A 175 -13.94 -10.55 16.79
N GLY A 176 -14.36 -11.45 17.69
CA GLY A 176 -15.43 -12.42 17.45
C GLY A 176 -15.07 -13.48 16.42
N VAL A 177 -13.77 -13.78 16.27
CA VAL A 177 -13.27 -14.74 15.25
C VAL A 177 -12.59 -15.97 15.87
N GLU A 178 -12.77 -16.20 17.18
CA GLU A 178 -12.15 -17.33 17.90
C GLU A 178 -12.59 -18.70 17.40
N HIS A 179 -13.81 -18.80 16.88
CA HIS A 179 -14.36 -20.05 16.36
C HIS A 179 -13.95 -20.34 14.90
N ALA A 180 -13.43 -19.35 14.20
CA ALA A 180 -13.01 -19.53 12.81
C ALA A 180 -11.73 -20.37 12.73
N ARG A 181 -11.74 -21.40 11.86
CA ARG A 181 -10.54 -22.15 11.49
C ARG A 181 -9.68 -21.40 10.48
N THR A 182 -10.33 -20.55 9.66
CA THR A 182 -9.68 -19.69 8.69
C THR A 182 -10.16 -18.27 8.86
N VAL A 183 -9.22 -17.36 9.12
CA VAL A 183 -9.48 -15.91 9.18
C VAL A 183 -8.87 -15.26 7.95
N PHE A 184 -9.72 -14.87 7.02
CA PHE A 184 -9.35 -13.95 5.95
C PHE A 184 -9.28 -12.53 6.50
N TYR A 185 -8.39 -11.71 5.96
CA TYR A 185 -8.31 -10.32 6.39
C TYR A 185 -7.85 -9.41 5.25
N THR A 186 -8.22 -8.13 5.35
CA THR A 186 -7.77 -7.07 4.46
C THR A 186 -7.47 -5.80 5.23
N ILE A 187 -6.49 -5.02 4.75
CA ILE A 187 -6.10 -3.72 5.30
C ILE A 187 -6.07 -2.75 4.12
N ASN A 188 -7.18 -2.07 3.88
CA ASN A 188 -7.37 -1.17 2.75
C ASN A 188 -8.26 0.00 3.14
N SER A 189 -8.01 1.19 2.57
CA SER A 189 -8.94 2.32 2.67
C SER A 189 -10.26 1.99 1.97
N TRP A 190 -11.35 2.60 2.44
CA TRP A 190 -12.64 2.51 1.75
C TRP A 190 -12.66 3.50 0.59
N GLU A 191 -12.10 3.09 -0.52
CA GLU A 191 -12.04 3.87 -1.75
C GLU A 191 -12.38 3.01 -2.98
N PRO A 192 -12.86 3.59 -4.09
CA PRO A 192 -13.28 2.84 -5.27
C PRO A 192 -12.20 1.89 -5.81
N ARG A 193 -10.95 2.31 -5.83
CA ARG A 193 -9.83 1.51 -6.33
C ARG A 193 -9.60 0.22 -5.53
N LYS A 194 -9.84 0.23 -4.23
CA LYS A 194 -9.64 -0.94 -3.36
C LYS A 194 -10.76 -1.97 -3.46
N ASP A 195 -11.90 -1.59 -3.99
CA ASP A 195 -13.07 -2.45 -4.30
C ASP A 195 -13.48 -3.42 -3.18
N LEU A 196 -13.51 -2.92 -1.93
CA LEU A 196 -13.99 -3.68 -0.78
C LEU A 196 -15.42 -4.22 -0.96
N PRO A 197 -16.33 -3.52 -1.68
CA PRO A 197 -17.65 -4.08 -1.99
C PRO A 197 -17.63 -5.43 -2.70
N THR A 198 -16.74 -5.64 -3.66
CA THR A 198 -16.59 -6.94 -4.35
C THR A 198 -16.12 -8.02 -3.39
N LEU A 199 -15.17 -7.72 -2.51
CA LEU A 199 -14.72 -8.67 -1.48
C LEU A 199 -15.84 -9.09 -0.54
N LEU A 200 -16.63 -8.12 -0.02
CA LEU A 200 -17.74 -8.40 0.90
C LEU A 200 -18.81 -9.26 0.23
N ARG A 201 -19.24 -8.90 -0.99
CA ARG A 201 -20.21 -9.72 -1.77
C ARG A 201 -19.69 -11.14 -2.02
N ALA A 202 -18.40 -11.25 -2.37
CA ALA A 202 -17.81 -12.56 -2.64
C ALA A 202 -17.71 -13.42 -1.37
N PHE A 203 -17.43 -12.83 -0.23
CA PHE A 203 -17.35 -13.55 1.03
C PHE A 203 -18.73 -14.05 1.48
N VAL A 204 -19.78 -13.23 1.39
CA VAL A 204 -21.17 -13.63 1.66
C VAL A 204 -21.64 -14.71 0.67
N ARG A 205 -21.24 -14.63 -0.61
CA ARG A 205 -21.54 -15.67 -1.61
C ARG A 205 -20.77 -16.97 -1.37
N ALA A 206 -19.57 -16.90 -0.84
CA ALA A 206 -18.73 -18.07 -0.63
C ALA A 206 -19.17 -18.92 0.56
N PHE A 207 -19.64 -18.29 1.65
CA PHE A 207 -19.79 -18.91 2.95
C PHE A 207 -21.13 -18.55 3.63
N THR A 208 -21.46 -19.30 4.67
CA THR A 208 -22.64 -19.13 5.53
C THR A 208 -22.21 -18.93 7.00
N ALA A 209 -23.16 -18.66 7.87
CA ALA A 209 -22.92 -18.56 9.32
C ALA A 209 -22.42 -19.89 9.94
N GLU A 210 -22.62 -21.03 9.28
CA GLU A 210 -22.22 -22.36 9.75
C GLU A 210 -20.77 -22.70 9.38
N ASP A 211 -20.21 -21.98 8.41
CA ASP A 211 -18.83 -22.23 7.97
C ASP A 211 -17.84 -21.69 9.03
N PRO A 212 -16.79 -22.46 9.40
CA PRO A 212 -15.80 -22.03 10.39
C PRO A 212 -14.79 -21.06 9.79
N VAL A 213 -15.28 -19.98 9.19
CA VAL A 213 -14.50 -18.93 8.53
C VAL A 213 -14.90 -17.55 9.03
N ALA A 214 -13.97 -16.61 8.98
CA ALA A 214 -14.26 -15.20 9.28
C ALA A 214 -13.51 -14.27 8.33
N LEU A 215 -14.04 -13.08 8.14
CA LEU A 215 -13.39 -11.97 7.42
C LEU A 215 -13.21 -10.78 8.35
N VAL A 216 -11.96 -10.32 8.51
CA VAL A 216 -11.65 -9.07 9.22
C VAL A 216 -11.31 -7.99 8.19
N VAL A 217 -12.06 -6.90 8.18
CA VAL A 217 -11.88 -5.77 7.27
C VAL A 217 -11.43 -4.55 8.06
N LYS A 218 -10.14 -4.24 8.02
CA LYS A 218 -9.62 -2.96 8.49
C LYS A 218 -9.73 -1.94 7.36
N THR A 219 -10.37 -0.81 7.64
CA THR A 219 -10.55 0.26 6.65
C THR A 219 -10.49 1.64 7.30
N THR A 220 -10.60 2.70 6.49
CA THR A 220 -10.69 4.08 6.95
C THR A 220 -12.02 4.36 7.65
N PRO A 221 -12.11 5.35 8.57
CA PRO A 221 -13.37 5.71 9.23
C PRO A 221 -14.45 6.20 8.25
N GLN A 222 -14.01 6.88 7.19
CA GLN A 222 -14.87 7.46 6.16
C GLN A 222 -14.57 6.83 4.81
N GLY A 223 -15.58 6.71 3.96
CA GLY A 223 -15.38 6.39 2.57
C GLY A 223 -14.69 7.55 1.84
N PHE A 224 -13.72 7.20 0.99
CA PHE A 224 -13.16 8.16 0.04
C PHE A 224 -14.16 8.34 -1.09
N GLY A 225 -14.68 9.54 -1.25
CA GLY A 225 -15.56 9.77 -2.34
C GLY A 225 -15.93 11.23 -2.45
N ALA A 226 -16.34 11.63 -3.63
CA ALA A 226 -17.06 12.88 -3.82
C ALA A 226 -18.48 12.57 -4.28
N PRO A 227 -19.46 13.17 -3.62
CA PRO A 227 -20.86 13.09 -4.04
C PRO A 227 -21.03 13.52 -5.51
N PRO A 228 -21.97 12.95 -6.24
CA PRO A 228 -22.95 11.95 -5.80
C PRO A 228 -22.49 10.49 -5.98
N LEU A 229 -21.38 10.21 -6.67
CA LEU A 229 -20.99 8.85 -7.04
C LEU A 229 -20.31 8.07 -5.89
N TYR A 230 -19.64 8.80 -4.99
CA TYR A 230 -18.93 8.22 -3.86
C TYR A 230 -19.20 9.07 -2.62
N PRO A 231 -20.23 8.74 -1.84
CA PRO A 231 -20.60 9.51 -0.66
C PRO A 231 -19.51 9.45 0.41
N ARG A 232 -19.23 10.58 1.07
CA ARG A 232 -18.42 10.65 2.28
C ARG A 232 -19.25 10.20 3.48
N GLU A 233 -19.62 8.93 3.49
CA GLU A 233 -20.34 8.32 4.58
C GLU A 233 -19.38 7.52 5.47
N PRO A 234 -19.80 7.21 6.71
CA PRO A 234 -19.04 6.27 7.52
C PRO A 234 -18.81 4.95 6.78
N ALA A 235 -17.56 4.51 6.69
CA ALA A 235 -17.22 3.28 5.97
C ALA A 235 -17.96 2.05 6.55
N ALA A 236 -18.27 2.08 7.86
CA ALA A 236 -19.10 1.06 8.49
C ALA A 236 -20.51 0.97 7.87
N ALA A 237 -21.17 2.11 7.63
CA ALA A 237 -22.49 2.14 7.04
C ALA A 237 -22.46 1.67 5.57
N LEU A 238 -21.45 2.11 4.81
CA LEU A 238 -21.23 1.66 3.43
C LEU A 238 -21.00 0.15 3.36
N ALA A 239 -20.17 -0.40 4.25
CA ALA A 239 -19.91 -1.83 4.34
C ALA A 239 -21.17 -2.62 4.71
N GLN A 240 -21.94 -2.14 5.72
CA GLN A 240 -23.17 -2.80 6.14
C GLN A 240 -24.20 -2.84 5.04
N ASN A 241 -24.38 -1.75 4.29
CA ASN A 241 -25.28 -1.73 3.13
C ASN A 241 -24.92 -2.80 2.09
N VAL A 242 -23.62 -2.94 1.79
CA VAL A 242 -23.14 -3.96 0.85
C VAL A 242 -23.37 -5.37 1.36
N ILE A 243 -23.17 -5.61 2.67
CA ILE A 243 -23.42 -6.91 3.31
C ILE A 243 -24.90 -7.24 3.28
N ASP A 244 -25.77 -6.29 3.65
CA ASP A 244 -27.23 -6.49 3.68
C ASP A 244 -27.78 -6.79 2.28
N ASP A 245 -27.28 -6.09 1.24
CA ASP A 245 -27.65 -6.36 -0.15
C ASP A 245 -27.21 -7.76 -0.59
N ALA A 246 -25.99 -8.16 -0.23
CA ALA A 246 -25.47 -9.49 -0.55
C ALA A 246 -26.26 -10.59 0.17
N VAL A 247 -26.56 -10.40 1.45
CA VAL A 247 -27.36 -11.33 2.26
C VAL A 247 -28.78 -11.50 1.66
N ARG A 248 -29.42 -10.40 1.25
CA ARG A 248 -30.73 -10.47 0.57
C ARG A 248 -30.65 -11.24 -0.75
N ALA A 249 -29.60 -11.00 -1.52
CA ALA A 249 -29.40 -11.69 -2.80
C ALA A 249 -29.14 -13.19 -2.64
N GLU A 250 -28.40 -13.61 -1.61
CA GLU A 250 -28.10 -15.01 -1.36
C GLU A 250 -29.21 -15.74 -0.55
N GLY A 251 -30.09 -15.01 0.14
CA GLY A 251 -31.21 -15.56 0.88
C GLY A 251 -30.83 -16.42 2.09
N ARG A 252 -29.67 -16.18 2.68
CA ARG A 252 -29.11 -16.97 3.79
C ARG A 252 -28.33 -16.12 4.79
N ALA A 253 -28.15 -16.64 6.02
CA ALA A 253 -27.41 -15.95 7.06
C ALA A 253 -25.95 -15.71 6.66
N PRO A 254 -25.38 -14.51 6.90
CA PRO A 254 -24.02 -14.17 6.53
C PRO A 254 -23.00 -14.92 7.38
N PRO A 255 -21.80 -15.18 6.84
CA PRO A 255 -20.65 -15.64 7.62
C PRO A 255 -20.16 -14.53 8.59
N ALA A 256 -19.24 -14.88 9.49
CA ALA A 256 -18.66 -13.91 10.43
C ALA A 256 -17.84 -12.84 9.67
N ILE A 257 -18.24 -11.58 9.78
CA ILE A 257 -17.53 -10.41 9.23
C ILE A 257 -17.34 -9.37 10.33
N THR A 258 -16.08 -9.01 10.59
CA THR A 258 -15.71 -7.97 11.56
C THR A 258 -15.16 -6.76 10.83
N LEU A 259 -15.81 -5.60 11.04
CA LEU A 259 -15.38 -4.32 10.46
C LEU A 259 -14.58 -3.51 11.48
N LEU A 260 -13.43 -2.99 11.07
CA LEU A 260 -12.55 -2.12 11.86
C LEU A 260 -12.36 -0.78 11.15
N PRO A 261 -13.40 0.09 11.14
CA PRO A 261 -13.41 1.33 10.38
C PRO A 261 -12.82 2.50 11.19
N TYR A 262 -11.59 2.34 11.65
CA TYR A 262 -10.90 3.35 12.46
C TYR A 262 -9.39 3.32 12.20
N GLU A 263 -8.71 4.42 12.54
CA GLU A 263 -7.25 4.46 12.48
C GLU A 263 -6.66 3.52 13.52
N MET A 264 -5.61 2.82 13.12
CA MET A 264 -4.98 1.77 13.92
C MET A 264 -3.48 2.04 14.04
N SER A 265 -2.91 1.80 15.22
CA SER A 265 -1.46 1.87 15.42
C SER A 265 -0.74 0.81 14.59
N GLY A 266 0.56 0.99 14.33
CA GLY A 266 1.40 0.00 13.68
C GLY A 266 1.34 -1.36 14.38
N ARG A 267 1.34 -1.38 15.72
CA ARG A 267 1.16 -2.62 16.52
C ARG A 267 -0.18 -3.30 16.23
N GLY A 268 -1.25 -2.54 16.11
CA GLY A 268 -2.57 -3.09 15.75
C GLY A 268 -2.59 -3.69 14.35
N VAL A 269 -1.98 -3.01 13.38
CA VAL A 269 -1.83 -3.52 12.00
C VAL A 269 -1.01 -4.82 11.99
N ASP A 270 0.11 -4.87 12.71
CA ASP A 270 0.94 -6.07 12.84
C ASP A 270 0.15 -7.23 13.48
N ALA A 271 -0.66 -6.92 14.49
CA ALA A 271 -1.51 -7.92 15.13
C ALA A 271 -2.52 -8.53 14.15
N LEU A 272 -3.12 -7.74 13.25
CA LEU A 272 -3.99 -8.26 12.20
C LEU A 272 -3.25 -9.23 11.27
N HIS A 273 -2.04 -8.90 10.85
CA HIS A 273 -1.20 -9.81 10.07
C HIS A 273 -0.85 -11.10 10.84
N ARG A 274 -0.78 -11.06 12.17
CA ARG A 274 -0.45 -12.22 13.01
C ARG A 274 -1.65 -13.13 13.27
N ILE A 275 -2.87 -12.60 13.35
CA ILE A 275 -4.09 -13.40 13.59
C ILE A 275 -4.72 -13.93 12.32
N GLY A 276 -4.53 -13.26 11.19
CA GLY A 276 -5.10 -13.65 9.90
C GLY A 276 -4.34 -14.83 9.27
N ASP A 277 -5.08 -15.71 8.58
CA ASP A 277 -4.55 -16.88 7.89
C ASP A 277 -4.26 -16.60 6.41
N ALA A 278 -5.03 -15.68 5.77
CA ALA A 278 -4.82 -15.25 4.41
C ALA A 278 -5.23 -13.79 4.20
N TYR A 279 -4.35 -13.01 3.58
CA TYR A 279 -4.65 -11.66 3.14
C TYR A 279 -5.46 -11.70 1.83
N VAL A 280 -6.52 -10.91 1.75
CA VAL A 280 -7.35 -10.86 0.54
C VAL A 280 -7.53 -9.42 0.07
N SER A 281 -7.38 -9.18 -1.24
CA SER A 281 -7.62 -7.87 -1.83
C SER A 281 -8.19 -7.97 -3.24
N THR A 282 -9.29 -7.30 -3.46
CA THR A 282 -9.97 -7.16 -4.75
C THR A 282 -9.61 -5.86 -5.47
N THR A 283 -8.50 -5.22 -5.05
CA THR A 283 -8.07 -3.93 -5.60
C THR A 283 -8.04 -3.93 -7.12
N HIS A 284 -8.46 -2.82 -7.70
CA HIS A 284 -8.38 -2.61 -9.15
C HIS A 284 -6.96 -2.36 -9.67
N GLY A 285 -6.04 -1.98 -8.79
CA GLY A 285 -4.64 -1.74 -9.12
C GLY A 285 -3.83 -1.25 -7.94
N GLU A 286 -2.58 -1.66 -7.92
CA GLU A 286 -1.56 -1.23 -6.95
C GLU A 286 -0.27 -0.92 -7.69
N GLY A 287 0.35 0.19 -7.36
CA GLY A 287 1.70 0.46 -7.83
C GLY A 287 2.74 -0.44 -7.15
N PHE A 288 2.47 -0.85 -5.88
CA PHE A 288 3.25 -1.84 -5.14
C PHE A 288 2.39 -2.69 -4.20
N GLY A 289 1.52 -2.09 -3.37
CA GLY A 289 0.59 -2.81 -2.48
C GLY A 289 1.19 -3.19 -1.14
N LEU A 290 1.55 -2.21 -0.29
CA LEU A 290 2.24 -2.43 0.99
C LEU A 290 1.53 -3.38 1.94
N GLY A 291 0.19 -3.35 2.05
CA GLY A 291 -0.53 -4.28 2.93
C GLY A 291 -0.36 -5.75 2.53
N ALA A 292 -0.38 -6.04 1.22
CA ALA A 292 -0.09 -7.38 0.71
C ALA A 292 1.40 -7.74 0.85
N PHE A 293 2.29 -6.75 0.70
CA PHE A 293 3.73 -6.92 0.88
C PHE A 293 4.09 -7.29 2.33
N ASP A 294 3.49 -6.61 3.32
CA ASP A 294 3.67 -6.93 4.73
C ASP A 294 3.13 -8.34 5.07
N ALA A 295 1.96 -8.69 4.54
CA ALA A 295 1.40 -10.04 4.68
C ALA A 295 2.34 -11.10 4.10
N ALA A 296 2.83 -10.88 2.87
CA ALA A 296 3.76 -11.78 2.20
C ALA A 296 5.12 -11.87 2.93
N THR A 297 5.62 -10.76 3.48
CA THR A 297 6.84 -10.74 4.32
C THR A 297 6.70 -11.63 5.54
N LEU A 298 5.51 -11.69 6.13
CA LEU A 298 5.20 -12.55 7.28
C LEU A 298 4.82 -14.00 6.88
N GLY A 299 5.01 -14.37 5.62
CA GLY A 299 4.68 -15.70 5.11
C GLY A 299 3.17 -15.99 5.09
N ARG A 300 2.32 -14.94 5.05
CA ARG A 300 0.87 -15.11 4.91
C ARG A 300 0.52 -15.33 3.44
N PRO A 301 -0.31 -16.32 3.12
CA PRO A 301 -0.92 -16.42 1.81
C PRO A 301 -1.62 -15.14 1.40
N VAL A 302 -1.45 -14.73 0.15
CA VAL A 302 -2.11 -13.56 -0.42
C VAL A 302 -3.02 -14.00 -1.56
N LEU A 303 -4.31 -13.66 -1.50
CA LEU A 303 -5.27 -13.78 -2.58
C LEU A 303 -5.59 -12.37 -3.07
N MET A 304 -5.18 -12.03 -4.28
CA MET A 304 -5.27 -10.65 -4.76
C MET A 304 -5.45 -10.59 -6.27
N THR A 305 -6.06 -9.51 -6.77
CA THR A 305 -6.14 -9.24 -8.21
C THR A 305 -4.80 -9.52 -8.90
N GLY A 306 -4.76 -10.34 -9.94
CA GLY A 306 -3.52 -10.80 -10.60
C GLY A 306 -2.85 -9.72 -11.48
N TRP A 307 -3.02 -8.41 -11.21
CA TRP A 307 -2.54 -7.30 -12.03
C TRP A 307 -2.07 -6.11 -11.19
N GLY A 308 -0.88 -5.60 -11.48
CA GLY A 308 -0.28 -4.43 -10.83
C GLY A 308 1.13 -4.70 -10.32
N GLY A 309 1.72 -3.72 -9.63
CA GLY A 309 3.12 -3.76 -9.16
C GLY A 309 3.42 -4.83 -8.10
N HIS A 310 2.42 -5.34 -7.40
CA HIS A 310 2.61 -6.43 -6.44
C HIS A 310 3.06 -7.76 -7.07
N ARG A 311 2.95 -7.91 -8.39
CA ARG A 311 3.49 -9.08 -9.10
C ARG A 311 5.01 -9.18 -9.01
N ASP A 312 5.70 -8.08 -8.81
CA ASP A 312 7.17 -8.06 -8.68
C ASP A 312 7.64 -8.89 -7.46
N TYR A 313 6.87 -8.90 -6.37
CA TYR A 313 7.20 -9.69 -5.19
C TYR A 313 6.34 -10.94 -5.00
N LEU A 314 5.10 -11.00 -5.47
CA LEU A 314 4.28 -12.20 -5.40
C LEU A 314 4.63 -13.22 -6.50
N GLY A 315 5.07 -12.75 -7.67
CA GLY A 315 5.43 -13.59 -8.80
C GLY A 315 4.34 -13.69 -9.86
N ASP A 316 4.54 -14.62 -10.79
CA ASP A 316 3.57 -14.99 -11.81
C ASP A 316 2.53 -16.00 -11.29
N ASP A 317 1.54 -16.31 -12.12
CA ASP A 317 0.43 -17.20 -11.77
C ASP A 317 0.90 -18.64 -11.41
N ALA A 318 2.02 -19.10 -11.95
CA ALA A 318 2.59 -20.40 -11.63
C ALA A 318 3.25 -20.42 -10.23
N GLY A 319 3.87 -19.31 -9.82
CA GLY A 319 4.52 -19.16 -8.52
C GLY A 319 3.62 -18.67 -7.41
N TRP A 320 2.50 -18.02 -7.77
CA TRP A 320 1.55 -17.39 -6.85
C TRP A 320 0.11 -17.87 -7.11
N PRO A 321 -0.36 -18.94 -6.47
CA PRO A 321 -1.69 -19.52 -6.68
C PRO A 321 -2.85 -18.63 -6.20
N GLY A 322 -2.56 -17.53 -5.49
CA GLY A 322 -3.54 -16.57 -5.03
C GLY A 322 -3.87 -15.44 -6.03
N ALA A 323 -3.35 -15.51 -7.24
CA ALA A 323 -3.65 -14.55 -8.29
C ALA A 323 -5.12 -14.67 -8.75
N LEU A 324 -5.95 -13.66 -8.44
CA LEU A 324 -7.35 -13.64 -8.85
C LEU A 324 -7.45 -13.26 -10.34
N PRO A 325 -8.24 -13.98 -11.15
CA PRO A 325 -8.44 -13.68 -12.56
C PRO A 325 -9.16 -12.33 -12.71
N TYR A 326 -8.73 -11.54 -13.65
CA TYR A 326 -9.21 -10.19 -13.86
C TYR A 326 -9.52 -9.89 -15.32
N ARG A 327 -10.23 -8.79 -15.55
CA ARG A 327 -10.36 -8.13 -16.85
C ARG A 327 -10.03 -6.64 -16.69
N LEU A 328 -9.44 -6.02 -17.71
CA LEU A 328 -9.24 -4.58 -17.71
C LEU A 328 -10.56 -3.87 -18.09
N THR A 329 -10.99 -2.95 -17.24
CA THR A 329 -12.18 -2.12 -17.41
C THR A 329 -11.80 -0.66 -17.37
N SER A 330 -12.58 0.20 -18.04
CA SER A 330 -12.37 1.65 -17.94
C SER A 330 -12.56 2.13 -16.50
N VAL A 331 -11.72 3.04 -16.08
CA VAL A 331 -11.88 3.74 -14.80
C VAL A 331 -13.20 4.51 -14.81
N PRO A 332 -14.08 4.35 -13.81
CA PRO A 332 -15.32 5.13 -13.75
C PRO A 332 -15.01 6.63 -13.58
N PRO A 333 -15.99 7.51 -13.81
CA PRO A 333 -15.80 8.93 -13.54
C PRO A 333 -15.46 9.15 -12.08
N PHE A 334 -14.31 9.77 -11.85
CA PHE A 334 -13.92 10.26 -10.52
C PHE A 334 -14.34 11.72 -10.38
N PRO A 335 -14.49 12.18 -9.13
CA PRO A 335 -14.85 13.57 -8.87
C PRO A 335 -13.72 14.54 -9.28
N PRO A 336 -14.04 15.83 -9.48
CA PRO A 336 -13.07 16.85 -9.89
C PRO A 336 -11.90 17.03 -8.93
N ASP A 337 -12.05 16.64 -7.66
CA ASP A 337 -11.01 16.69 -6.64
C ASP A 337 -10.06 15.44 -6.66
N ALA A 338 -10.32 14.50 -7.57
CA ALA A 338 -9.43 13.38 -7.89
C ALA A 338 -8.98 13.45 -9.37
N PRO A 339 -8.24 14.48 -9.79
CA PRO A 339 -7.98 14.79 -11.19
C PRO A 339 -7.10 13.75 -11.89
N SER A 340 -6.50 12.84 -11.15
CA SER A 340 -5.57 11.84 -11.69
C SER A 340 -6.27 10.62 -12.30
N TYR A 341 -7.55 10.38 -11.99
CA TYR A 341 -8.31 9.26 -12.55
C TYR A 341 -9.22 9.69 -13.71
N TRP A 342 -8.99 9.11 -14.88
CA TRP A 342 -9.68 9.47 -16.12
C TRP A 342 -10.30 8.26 -16.80
N ARG A 343 -11.42 8.44 -17.49
CA ARG A 343 -12.12 7.38 -18.25
C ARG A 343 -11.29 6.70 -19.34
N THR A 344 -10.23 7.34 -19.80
CA THR A 344 -9.31 6.77 -20.80
C THR A 344 -8.33 5.77 -20.20
N GLN A 345 -8.21 5.74 -18.89
CA GLN A 345 -7.41 4.76 -18.14
C GLN A 345 -8.23 3.48 -17.94
N ARG A 346 -7.51 2.37 -17.77
CA ARG A 346 -8.08 1.09 -17.40
C ARG A 346 -7.39 0.56 -16.15
N TRP A 347 -8.13 -0.20 -15.40
CA TRP A 347 -7.68 -0.94 -14.24
C TRP A 347 -8.27 -2.34 -14.23
N ALA A 348 -7.74 -3.23 -13.41
CA ALA A 348 -8.24 -4.60 -13.31
C ALA A 348 -9.55 -4.65 -12.50
N SER A 349 -10.47 -5.51 -12.92
CA SER A 349 -11.70 -5.82 -12.18
C SER A 349 -11.83 -7.33 -12.06
N VAL A 350 -12.05 -7.81 -10.84
CA VAL A 350 -12.30 -9.21 -10.52
C VAL A 350 -13.80 -9.46 -10.38
N GLY A 351 -14.26 -10.64 -10.76
CA GLY A 351 -15.68 -11.01 -10.61
C GLY A 351 -15.96 -11.59 -9.22
N VAL A 352 -17.12 -11.27 -8.65
CA VAL A 352 -17.58 -11.81 -7.35
C VAL A 352 -17.49 -13.33 -7.31
N ASP A 353 -17.94 -14.01 -8.38
CA ASP A 353 -17.90 -15.49 -8.45
C ASP A 353 -16.49 -16.06 -8.45
N ALA A 354 -15.56 -15.40 -9.15
CA ALA A 354 -14.17 -15.83 -9.20
C ALA A 354 -13.50 -15.68 -7.82
N VAL A 355 -13.76 -14.56 -7.12
CA VAL A 355 -13.27 -14.33 -5.75
C VAL A 355 -13.88 -15.35 -4.80
N ALA A 356 -15.21 -15.58 -4.84
CA ALA A 356 -15.88 -16.56 -4.00
C ALA A 356 -15.34 -17.99 -4.21
N SER A 357 -15.07 -18.34 -5.46
CA SER A 357 -14.48 -19.65 -5.80
C SER A 357 -13.05 -19.77 -5.27
N ALA A 358 -12.22 -18.74 -5.37
CA ALA A 358 -10.86 -18.73 -4.83
C ALA A 358 -10.85 -18.85 -3.30
N LEU A 359 -11.77 -18.16 -2.60
CA LEU A 359 -11.90 -18.25 -1.15
C LEU A 359 -12.28 -19.69 -0.71
N ARG A 360 -13.24 -20.32 -1.38
CA ARG A 360 -13.62 -21.71 -1.12
C ARG A 360 -12.48 -22.68 -1.42
N ALA A 361 -11.78 -22.50 -2.52
CA ALA A 361 -10.63 -23.33 -2.89
C ALA A 361 -9.50 -23.25 -1.84
N PHE A 362 -9.23 -22.03 -1.34
CA PHE A 362 -8.27 -21.84 -0.24
C PHE A 362 -8.67 -22.61 1.02
N VAL A 363 -9.95 -22.55 1.43
CA VAL A 363 -10.44 -23.26 2.62
C VAL A 363 -10.36 -24.78 2.43
N ALA A 364 -10.66 -25.27 1.22
CA ALA A 364 -10.62 -26.68 0.90
C ALA A 364 -9.20 -27.27 0.90
N ASP A 365 -8.22 -26.54 0.34
CA ASP A 365 -6.80 -26.92 0.34
C ASP A 365 -5.89 -25.68 0.45
N PRO A 366 -5.51 -25.27 1.67
CA PRO A 366 -4.63 -24.12 1.87
C PRO A 366 -3.14 -24.41 1.60
N GLU A 367 -2.74 -25.68 1.46
CA GLU A 367 -1.33 -26.06 1.43
C GLU A 367 -0.54 -25.55 0.21
N PRO A 368 -1.09 -25.52 -1.02
CA PRO A 368 -0.39 -24.88 -2.14
C PRO A 368 -0.09 -23.41 -1.90
N HIS A 369 -1.05 -22.68 -1.28
CA HIS A 369 -0.89 -21.27 -0.93
C HIS A 369 0.14 -21.05 0.17
N ARG A 370 0.16 -21.90 1.21
CA ARG A 370 1.14 -21.83 2.30
C ARG A 370 2.55 -22.09 1.82
N ARG A 371 2.74 -23.11 0.97
CA ARG A 371 4.06 -23.38 0.36
C ARG A 371 4.53 -22.22 -0.52
N ALA A 372 3.63 -21.64 -1.31
CA ALA A 372 3.96 -20.45 -2.11
C ALA A 372 4.32 -19.26 -1.22
N ALA A 373 3.54 -19.00 -0.17
CA ALA A 373 3.80 -17.92 0.78
C ALA A 373 5.16 -18.04 1.47
N ALA A 374 5.58 -19.26 1.84
CA ALA A 374 6.90 -19.48 2.42
C ALA A 374 8.04 -19.14 1.43
N ARG A 375 7.95 -19.58 0.17
CA ARG A 375 8.93 -19.22 -0.88
C ARG A 375 8.95 -17.72 -1.18
N ILE A 376 7.77 -17.08 -1.20
CA ILE A 376 7.66 -15.64 -1.42
C ILE A 376 8.30 -14.88 -0.26
N ALA A 377 8.05 -15.29 0.98
CA ALA A 377 8.66 -14.66 2.16
C ALA A 377 10.18 -14.77 2.15
N GLU A 378 10.73 -15.92 1.77
CA GLU A 378 12.18 -16.12 1.62
C GLU A 378 12.77 -15.21 0.53
N ARG A 379 12.12 -15.11 -0.63
CA ARG A 379 12.52 -14.20 -1.69
C ARG A 379 12.47 -12.75 -1.22
N ILE A 380 11.41 -12.33 -0.54
CA ILE A 380 11.29 -10.97 0.01
C ILE A 380 12.41 -10.72 1.04
N ALA A 381 12.73 -11.69 1.88
CA ALA A 381 13.79 -11.55 2.88
C ALA A 381 15.16 -11.28 2.24
N ASN A 382 15.41 -11.81 1.04
CA ASN A 382 16.66 -11.66 0.32
C ASN A 382 16.65 -10.41 -0.59
N ASP A 383 15.66 -10.32 -1.50
CA ASP A 383 15.68 -9.37 -2.60
C ASP A 383 15.18 -7.96 -2.22
N PHE A 384 14.39 -7.87 -1.14
CA PHE A 384 13.78 -6.62 -0.63
C PHE A 384 14.37 -6.20 0.72
N ALA A 385 15.46 -6.81 1.14
CA ALA A 385 16.21 -6.43 2.33
C ALA A 385 16.82 -5.02 2.17
N GLU A 386 16.92 -4.30 3.27
CA GLU A 386 17.44 -2.91 3.27
C GLU A 386 18.81 -2.77 2.60
N PRO A 387 19.83 -3.64 2.83
CA PRO A 387 21.09 -3.51 2.14
C PRO A 387 20.98 -3.63 0.60
N VAL A 388 20.08 -4.51 0.12
CA VAL A 388 19.90 -4.75 -1.32
C VAL A 388 19.15 -3.60 -1.99
N VAL A 389 18.01 -3.24 -1.44
CA VAL A 389 17.18 -2.17 -2.00
C VAL A 389 17.79 -0.79 -1.73
N GLY A 390 18.43 -0.60 -0.57
CA GLY A 390 19.16 0.63 -0.25
C GLY A 390 20.31 0.90 -1.23
N ALA A 391 21.08 -0.14 -1.59
CA ALA A 391 22.10 -0.01 -2.62
C ALA A 391 21.51 0.39 -3.99
N ARG A 392 20.37 -0.21 -4.39
CA ARG A 392 19.64 0.17 -5.63
C ARG A 392 19.14 1.62 -5.56
N LEU A 393 18.65 2.05 -4.38
CA LEU A 393 18.20 3.42 -4.18
C LEU A 393 19.37 4.40 -4.33
N VAL A 394 20.49 4.15 -3.68
CA VAL A 394 21.70 4.97 -3.79
C VAL A 394 22.15 5.04 -5.26
N ALA A 395 22.25 3.90 -5.95
CA ALA A 395 22.59 3.85 -7.37
C ALA A 395 21.63 4.70 -8.23
N ALA A 396 20.30 4.55 -8.04
CA ALA A 396 19.31 5.33 -8.78
C ALA A 396 19.41 6.85 -8.52
N LEU A 397 19.90 7.26 -7.35
CA LEU A 397 20.03 8.67 -7.00
C LEU A 397 21.40 9.26 -7.41
N PHE A 398 22.47 8.46 -7.49
CA PHE A 398 23.86 8.95 -7.62
C PHE A 398 24.57 8.49 -8.89
N ASP A 399 24.25 7.33 -9.46
CA ASP A 399 24.92 6.86 -10.66
C ASP A 399 24.40 7.61 -11.91
N ASP A 400 25.31 7.92 -12.85
CA ASP A 400 25.02 8.64 -14.10
C ASP A 400 24.24 7.80 -15.13
#